data_de1027d5e97d742c0dbf62e4214d6bc8
#
_entry.id   de1027d5e97d742c0dbf62e4214d6bc8
#
_cell.length_a   1.000
_cell.length_b   1.000
_cell.length_c   1.000
_cell.angle_alpha   90.00
_cell.angle_beta   90.00
_cell.angle_gamma   90.00
#
_symmetry.space_group_name_H-M   'P 1'
#
loop_
_entity.id
_entity.type
_entity.pdbx_description
1 polymer ?
#
loop_
_entity_poly.entity_id
_entity_poly.type
_entity_poly.pdbx_seq_one_letter_code
_entity_poly.pdbx_strand_id
1 'polypeptide(L)'
;MRRPLHLSMFVLATLQAGPASAQHPMVLAKLQEINAAAPQPSADQIKAAIAITAKAFGEANKTCVPTEIVVGEVAPITGARDVLGAVLAGQARNAWSAYVTHGGCEGKEPFRYMIVQKSDGSLVAPLVNEGRTFANPSIMRDTSAQAAIAALQKAKSADAACTGEQMKMGPTRIARQSQDLGPEVFGVRYVGSWSEVWRFETCGKRFDVSVEFTPDGDGGAYTNIKGQEVSIVK
;
A
#
# COMPACT_ATOMS: atom_id res chain seq x y z
N MET A 1 -62.02 10.63 43.14
CA MET A 1 -61.13 11.49 42.36
C MET A 1 -60.04 10.59 41.69
N ARG A 2 -60.15 10.29 40.36
CA ARG A 2 -59.22 9.45 39.62
C ARG A 2 -58.40 10.38 38.76
N ARG A 3 -57.06 10.38 38.93
CA ARG A 3 -56.08 11.11 38.05
C ARG A 3 -55.76 10.26 36.84
N PRO A 4 -55.68 10.83 35.61
CA PRO A 4 -55.24 10.11 34.44
C PRO A 4 -53.72 10.05 34.42
N LEU A 5 -53.15 8.85 34.14
CA LEU A 5 -51.74 8.65 33.79
C LEU A 5 -51.50 9.15 32.37
N HIS A 6 -50.62 10.14 32.22
CA HIS A 6 -50.06 10.52 30.93
C HIS A 6 -48.92 9.57 30.56
N LEU A 7 -49.17 8.76 29.55
CA LEU A 7 -48.16 7.89 28.94
C LEU A 7 -47.34 8.72 27.94
N SER A 8 -46.13 9.13 28.33
CA SER A 8 -45.19 9.80 27.42
C SER A 8 -44.54 8.78 26.51
N MET A 9 -44.89 8.83 25.24
CA MET A 9 -44.34 8.02 24.19
C MET A 9 -42.97 8.61 23.79
N PHE A 10 -41.85 7.98 24.23
CA PHE A 10 -40.51 8.30 23.74
C PHE A 10 -40.35 7.74 22.35
N VAL A 11 -40.32 8.62 21.35
CA VAL A 11 -39.91 8.28 19.99
C VAL A 11 -38.40 8.17 19.99
N LEU A 12 -37.87 6.95 19.96
CA LEU A 12 -36.46 6.70 19.65
C LEU A 12 -36.25 7.04 18.17
N ALA A 13 -35.64 8.18 17.91
CA ALA A 13 -35.09 8.49 16.60
C ALA A 13 -33.85 7.61 16.39
N THR A 14 -34.00 6.53 15.63
CA THR A 14 -32.84 5.78 15.09
C THR A 14 -32.13 6.66 14.12
N LEU A 15 -30.99 7.24 14.52
CA LEU A 15 -30.01 7.79 13.64
C LEU A 15 -29.49 6.65 12.74
N GLN A 16 -30.06 6.52 11.57
CA GLN A 16 -29.43 5.72 10.51
C GLN A 16 -28.14 6.43 10.12
N ALA A 17 -26.99 5.92 10.58
CA ALA A 17 -25.72 6.24 10.02
C ALA A 17 -25.77 5.83 8.54
N GLY A 18 -25.92 6.81 7.66
CA GLY A 18 -25.81 6.58 6.22
C GLY A 18 -24.45 5.94 5.91
N PRO A 19 -24.34 5.17 4.83
CA PRO A 19 -23.06 4.58 4.42
C PRO A 19 -22.05 5.73 4.30
N ALA A 20 -20.95 5.60 5.05
CA ALA A 20 -19.83 6.53 4.99
C ALA A 20 -19.46 6.72 3.53
N SER A 21 -19.51 7.96 3.06
CA SER A 21 -19.44 8.37 1.68
C SER A 21 -18.17 7.85 1.02
N ALA A 22 -18.30 6.75 0.29
CA ALA A 22 -17.35 6.37 -0.72
C ALA A 22 -17.21 7.55 -1.70
N GLN A 23 -15.99 7.84 -2.10
CA GLN A 23 -15.57 8.63 -3.27
C GLN A 23 -16.64 9.51 -3.92
N HIS A 24 -16.34 10.78 -4.15
CA HIS A 24 -17.23 11.68 -4.90
C HIS A 24 -17.54 11.06 -6.27
N PRO A 25 -18.83 10.95 -6.70
CA PRO A 25 -19.21 10.24 -7.93
C PRO A 25 -18.46 10.70 -9.19
N MET A 26 -18.09 11.99 -9.27
CA MET A 26 -17.29 12.52 -10.38
C MET A 26 -15.87 11.97 -10.41
N VAL A 27 -15.24 11.73 -9.24
CA VAL A 27 -13.90 11.14 -9.17
C VAL A 27 -13.97 9.69 -9.64
N LEU A 28 -14.95 8.92 -9.17
CA LEU A 28 -15.15 7.55 -9.60
C LEU A 28 -15.39 7.45 -11.11
N ALA A 29 -16.25 8.31 -11.67
CA ALA A 29 -16.50 8.35 -13.11
C ALA A 29 -15.22 8.67 -13.91
N LYS A 30 -14.39 9.59 -13.41
CA LYS A 30 -13.10 9.91 -14.05
C LYS A 30 -12.12 8.76 -14.00
N LEU A 31 -12.03 8.06 -12.87
CA LEU A 31 -11.19 6.86 -12.75
C LEU A 31 -11.63 5.74 -13.70
N GLN A 32 -12.96 5.55 -13.86
CA GLN A 32 -13.52 4.60 -14.82
C GLN A 32 -13.16 4.98 -16.26
N GLU A 33 -13.31 6.27 -16.64
CA GLU A 33 -12.91 6.78 -17.94
C GLU A 33 -11.43 6.52 -18.26
N ILE A 34 -10.52 6.82 -17.31
CA ILE A 34 -9.08 6.59 -17.47
C ILE A 34 -8.81 5.10 -17.71
N ASN A 35 -9.41 4.22 -16.89
CA ASN A 35 -9.20 2.78 -17.02
C ASN A 35 -9.79 2.19 -18.31
N ALA A 36 -10.87 2.74 -18.81
CA ALA A 36 -11.44 2.35 -20.12
C ALA A 36 -10.54 2.79 -21.29
N ALA A 37 -9.97 4.00 -21.20
CA ALA A 37 -9.09 4.56 -22.25
C ALA A 37 -7.71 3.90 -22.30
N ALA A 38 -7.22 3.40 -21.15
CA ALA A 38 -5.95 2.71 -21.03
C ALA A 38 -6.16 1.39 -20.28
N PRO A 39 -6.55 0.30 -20.99
CA PRO A 39 -6.83 -1.00 -20.38
C PRO A 39 -5.55 -1.67 -19.87
N GLN A 40 -5.74 -2.64 -18.96
CA GLN A 40 -4.64 -3.40 -18.36
C GLN A 40 -3.78 -4.07 -19.44
N PRO A 41 -2.44 -3.93 -19.35
CA PRO A 41 -1.52 -4.63 -20.24
C PRO A 41 -1.65 -6.15 -20.08
N SER A 42 -1.26 -6.91 -21.12
CA SER A 42 -1.23 -8.37 -21.04
C SER A 42 -0.20 -8.86 -20.01
N ALA A 43 -0.40 -10.08 -19.52
CA ALA A 43 0.53 -10.70 -18.57
C ALA A 43 1.97 -10.75 -19.13
N ASP A 44 2.15 -11.00 -20.43
CA ASP A 44 3.46 -11.03 -21.08
C ASP A 44 4.11 -9.65 -21.12
N GLN A 45 3.35 -8.59 -21.38
CA GLN A 45 3.86 -7.22 -21.37
C GLN A 45 4.29 -6.82 -19.94
N ILE A 46 3.48 -7.16 -18.93
CA ILE A 46 3.81 -6.93 -17.52
C ILE A 46 5.08 -7.70 -17.15
N LYS A 47 5.15 -8.99 -17.48
CA LYS A 47 6.31 -9.84 -17.22
C LYS A 47 7.59 -9.26 -17.84
N ALA A 48 7.53 -8.81 -19.10
CA ALA A 48 8.67 -8.20 -19.79
C ALA A 48 9.15 -6.91 -19.10
N ALA A 49 8.23 -6.03 -18.69
CA ALA A 49 8.56 -4.80 -17.98
C ALA A 49 9.19 -5.09 -16.59
N ILE A 50 8.65 -6.06 -15.86
CA ILE A 50 9.18 -6.47 -14.55
C ILE A 50 10.58 -7.10 -14.69
N ALA A 51 10.82 -7.92 -15.71
CA ALA A 51 12.11 -8.59 -15.93
C ALA A 51 13.27 -7.58 -16.08
N ILE A 52 13.03 -6.46 -16.76
CA ILE A 52 14.02 -5.38 -16.91
C ILE A 52 14.37 -4.80 -15.53
N THR A 53 13.36 -4.46 -14.74
CA THR A 53 13.57 -3.86 -13.41
C THR A 53 14.19 -4.84 -12.43
N ALA A 54 13.70 -6.09 -12.39
CA ALA A 54 14.20 -7.12 -11.48
C ALA A 54 15.67 -7.44 -11.74
N LYS A 55 16.07 -7.51 -13.03
CA LYS A 55 17.46 -7.69 -13.41
C LYS A 55 18.33 -6.51 -12.96
N ALA A 56 17.94 -5.29 -13.31
CA ALA A 56 18.70 -4.08 -12.94
C ALA A 56 18.81 -3.93 -11.41
N PHE A 57 17.74 -4.21 -10.68
CA PHE A 57 17.73 -4.16 -9.21
C PHE A 57 18.65 -5.22 -8.60
N GLY A 58 18.58 -6.47 -9.09
CA GLY A 58 19.42 -7.58 -8.61
C GLY A 58 20.91 -7.30 -8.85
N GLU A 59 21.29 -6.82 -10.02
CA GLU A 59 22.66 -6.48 -10.37
C GLU A 59 23.18 -5.30 -9.53
N ALA A 60 22.41 -4.22 -9.39
CA ALA A 60 22.80 -3.04 -8.64
C ALA A 60 22.97 -3.32 -7.13
N ASN A 61 22.11 -4.15 -6.55
CA ASN A 61 22.10 -4.47 -5.12
C ASN A 61 22.88 -5.74 -4.78
N LYS A 62 23.46 -6.42 -5.77
CA LYS A 62 24.15 -7.73 -5.61
C LYS A 62 23.23 -8.76 -4.93
N THR A 63 21.97 -8.75 -5.32
CA THR A 63 20.94 -9.71 -4.87
C THR A 63 20.58 -10.68 -5.97
N CYS A 64 19.70 -11.63 -5.70
CA CYS A 64 19.27 -12.60 -6.70
C CYS A 64 18.59 -11.91 -7.90
N VAL A 65 18.96 -12.32 -9.10
CA VAL A 65 18.25 -12.01 -10.34
C VAL A 65 17.32 -13.18 -10.65
N PRO A 66 15.99 -13.00 -10.70
CA PRO A 66 15.07 -14.10 -10.93
C PRO A 66 15.24 -14.71 -12.31
N THR A 67 15.20 -16.03 -12.38
CA THR A 67 15.19 -16.80 -13.63
C THR A 67 13.81 -16.94 -14.23
N GLU A 68 12.78 -16.78 -13.39
CA GLU A 68 11.38 -16.83 -13.76
C GLU A 68 10.59 -15.76 -13.02
N ILE A 69 9.58 -15.17 -13.69
CA ILE A 69 8.63 -14.22 -13.12
C ILE A 69 7.23 -14.77 -13.36
N VAL A 70 6.54 -15.08 -12.27
CA VAL A 70 5.15 -15.52 -12.31
C VAL A 70 4.27 -14.34 -11.88
N VAL A 71 3.51 -13.80 -12.83
CA VAL A 71 2.56 -12.70 -12.58
C VAL A 71 1.30 -13.27 -11.93
N GLY A 72 0.97 -12.79 -10.76
CA GLY A 72 -0.24 -13.16 -10.02
C GLY A 72 -1.34 -12.11 -10.16
N GLU A 73 -1.79 -11.57 -9.03
CA GLU A 73 -2.86 -10.58 -8.97
C GLU A 73 -2.40 -9.24 -9.59
N VAL A 74 -3.22 -8.70 -10.50
CA VAL A 74 -3.02 -7.39 -11.10
C VAL A 74 -4.30 -6.56 -10.91
N ALA A 75 -4.17 -5.36 -10.36
CA ALA A 75 -5.29 -4.46 -10.10
C ALA A 75 -4.93 -3.01 -10.44
N PRO A 76 -5.87 -2.20 -10.95
CA PRO A 76 -5.63 -0.79 -11.25
C PRO A 76 -5.40 0.00 -9.96
N ILE A 77 -4.43 0.92 -10.00
CA ILE A 77 -4.09 1.82 -8.88
C ILE A 77 -4.21 3.30 -9.27
N THR A 78 -5.01 3.59 -10.27
CA THR A 78 -5.20 4.93 -10.83
C THR A 78 -5.67 5.96 -9.78
N GLY A 79 -6.37 5.51 -8.73
CA GLY A 79 -6.85 6.35 -7.64
C GLY A 79 -5.77 6.75 -6.63
N ALA A 80 -4.60 6.09 -6.62
CA ALA A 80 -3.49 6.51 -5.78
C ALA A 80 -3.03 7.92 -6.16
N ARG A 81 -2.84 8.80 -5.17
CA ARG A 81 -2.63 10.25 -5.36
C ARG A 81 -1.57 10.57 -6.43
N ASP A 82 -0.41 9.91 -6.35
CA ASP A 82 0.69 10.18 -7.28
C ASP A 82 0.39 9.70 -8.70
N VAL A 83 -0.29 8.55 -8.81
CA VAL A 83 -0.68 7.98 -10.10
C VAL A 83 -1.70 8.88 -10.77
N LEU A 84 -2.75 9.27 -10.05
CA LEU A 84 -3.77 10.17 -10.56
C LEU A 84 -3.15 11.52 -10.97
N GLY A 85 -2.26 12.07 -10.13
CA GLY A 85 -1.52 13.30 -10.45
C GLY A 85 -0.71 13.17 -11.75
N ALA A 86 0.02 12.07 -11.93
CA ALA A 86 0.80 11.82 -13.15
C ALA A 86 -0.08 11.66 -14.40
N VAL A 87 -1.25 11.01 -14.27
CA VAL A 87 -2.21 10.86 -15.37
C VAL A 87 -2.81 12.21 -15.75
N LEU A 88 -3.26 13.01 -14.79
CA LEU A 88 -3.82 14.34 -15.04
C LEU A 88 -2.78 15.31 -15.62
N ALA A 89 -1.51 15.15 -15.29
CA ALA A 89 -0.39 15.90 -15.85
C ALA A 89 0.06 15.39 -17.25
N GLY A 90 -0.57 14.33 -17.78
CA GLY A 90 -0.21 13.76 -19.08
C GLY A 90 1.13 13.02 -19.11
N GLN A 91 1.68 12.69 -17.95
CA GLN A 91 2.95 11.94 -17.80
C GLN A 91 2.74 10.43 -17.92
N ALA A 92 1.57 9.96 -17.52
CA ALA A 92 1.16 8.56 -17.63
C ALA A 92 -0.24 8.45 -18.21
N ARG A 93 -0.57 7.30 -18.80
CA ARG A 93 -1.93 6.97 -19.24
C ARG A 93 -2.71 6.28 -18.12
N ASN A 94 -2.05 5.33 -17.42
CA ASN A 94 -2.64 4.59 -16.31
C ASN A 94 -1.54 3.84 -15.52
N ALA A 95 -1.90 3.23 -14.37
CA ALA A 95 -1.02 2.33 -13.64
C ALA A 95 -1.77 1.21 -12.93
N TRP A 96 -1.06 0.09 -12.73
CA TRP A 96 -1.54 -1.11 -12.06
C TRP A 96 -0.55 -1.56 -10.98
N SER A 97 -1.06 -2.20 -9.96
CA SER A 97 -0.27 -2.98 -9.01
C SER A 97 -0.23 -4.43 -9.49
N ALA A 98 0.95 -5.04 -9.53
CA ALA A 98 1.12 -6.45 -9.86
C ALA A 98 1.88 -7.15 -8.73
N TYR A 99 1.30 -8.20 -8.16
CA TYR A 99 2.02 -9.11 -7.27
C TYR A 99 2.63 -10.24 -8.08
N VAL A 100 3.91 -10.48 -7.88
CA VAL A 100 4.65 -11.51 -8.63
C VAL A 100 5.50 -12.37 -7.71
N THR A 101 5.75 -13.60 -8.15
CA THR A 101 6.73 -14.50 -7.52
C THR A 101 7.99 -14.56 -8.40
N HIS A 102 9.15 -14.46 -7.76
CA HIS A 102 10.47 -14.61 -8.38
C HIS A 102 10.94 -16.06 -8.27
N GLY A 103 10.94 -16.80 -9.38
CA GLY A 103 11.51 -18.13 -9.44
C GLY A 103 13.04 -18.09 -9.52
N GLY A 104 13.68 -19.11 -8.92
CA GLY A 104 15.13 -19.20 -8.84
C GLY A 104 15.78 -18.35 -7.76
N CYS A 105 15.02 -17.56 -7.01
CA CYS A 105 15.48 -16.79 -5.86
C CYS A 105 14.96 -17.39 -4.55
N GLU A 106 15.74 -17.25 -3.48
CA GLU A 106 15.27 -17.56 -2.13
C GLU A 106 14.25 -16.49 -1.70
N GLY A 107 13.17 -16.91 -1.06
CA GLY A 107 12.11 -16.04 -0.58
C GLY A 107 10.74 -16.62 -0.91
N LYS A 108 9.78 -16.43 0.00
CA LYS A 108 8.39 -16.94 -0.16
C LYS A 108 7.40 -15.81 -0.32
N GLU A 109 7.81 -14.59 -0.01
CA GLU A 109 6.94 -13.43 -0.09
C GLU A 109 6.82 -12.96 -1.55
N PRO A 110 5.63 -12.54 -1.98
CA PRO A 110 5.46 -11.96 -3.30
C PRO A 110 6.13 -10.57 -3.36
N PHE A 111 6.58 -10.21 -4.54
CA PHE A 111 7.03 -8.85 -4.84
C PHE A 111 5.89 -8.06 -5.46
N ARG A 112 5.73 -6.81 -5.04
CA ARG A 112 4.74 -5.89 -5.60
C ARG A 112 5.45 -4.88 -6.50
N TYR A 113 5.02 -4.84 -7.75
CA TYR A 113 5.46 -3.86 -8.74
C TYR A 113 4.34 -2.90 -9.09
N MET A 114 4.71 -1.66 -9.36
CA MET A 114 3.81 -0.67 -9.96
C MET A 114 4.06 -0.65 -11.46
N ILE A 115 3.10 -1.10 -12.26
CA ILE A 115 3.17 -1.10 -13.72
C ILE A 115 2.62 0.24 -14.19
N VAL A 116 3.46 1.10 -14.73
CA VAL A 116 3.05 2.41 -15.25
C VAL A 116 3.11 2.40 -16.76
N GLN A 117 1.97 2.72 -17.40
CA GLN A 117 1.93 3.01 -18.82
C GLN A 117 2.17 4.51 -19.03
N LYS A 118 3.32 4.83 -19.61
CA LYS A 118 3.69 6.21 -19.93
C LYS A 118 2.82 6.79 -21.05
N SER A 119 2.90 8.09 -21.25
CA SER A 119 2.17 8.81 -22.33
C SER A 119 2.50 8.29 -23.72
N ASP A 120 3.74 7.83 -23.97
CA ASP A 120 4.17 7.22 -25.23
C ASP A 120 3.72 5.75 -25.42
N GLY A 121 3.05 5.18 -24.41
CA GLY A 121 2.56 3.80 -24.40
C GLY A 121 3.57 2.78 -23.87
N SER A 122 4.82 3.16 -23.61
CA SER A 122 5.82 2.26 -23.01
C SER A 122 5.46 1.90 -21.56
N LEU A 123 5.89 0.72 -21.11
CA LEU A 123 5.68 0.26 -19.73
C LEU A 123 6.98 0.37 -18.93
N VAL A 124 6.84 0.83 -17.69
CA VAL A 124 7.89 0.71 -16.66
C VAL A 124 7.30 0.02 -15.44
N ALA A 125 8.12 -0.72 -14.71
CA ALA A 125 7.67 -1.54 -13.59
C ALA A 125 8.56 -1.36 -12.35
N PRO A 126 8.58 -0.19 -11.68
CA PRO A 126 9.34 -0.04 -10.45
C PRO A 126 8.85 -1.01 -9.37
N LEU A 127 9.81 -1.59 -8.63
CA LEU A 127 9.54 -2.38 -7.43
C LEU A 127 9.02 -1.44 -6.33
N VAL A 128 7.90 -1.80 -5.71
CA VAL A 128 7.29 -1.05 -4.62
C VAL A 128 7.70 -1.63 -3.27
N ASN A 129 7.45 -2.93 -3.06
CA ASN A 129 7.79 -3.64 -1.84
C ASN A 129 7.84 -5.15 -2.03
N GLU A 130 8.41 -5.84 -1.06
CA GLU A 130 8.26 -7.27 -0.85
C GLU A 130 7.14 -7.51 0.17
N GLY A 131 6.40 -8.62 0.03
CA GLY A 131 5.28 -8.97 0.92
C GLY A 131 3.95 -8.30 0.53
N ARG A 132 2.96 -8.51 1.39
CA ARG A 132 1.59 -8.01 1.19
C ARG A 132 1.34 -6.74 1.96
N THR A 133 0.59 -5.79 1.33
CA THR A 133 0.20 -4.52 1.94
C THR A 133 -1.14 -4.04 1.37
N PHE A 134 -1.92 -3.34 2.17
CA PHE A 134 -3.09 -2.56 1.72
C PHE A 134 -2.72 -1.11 1.41
N ALA A 135 -1.55 -0.65 1.87
CA ALA A 135 -1.07 0.69 1.54
C ALA A 135 -0.75 0.79 0.04
N ASN A 136 -1.34 1.77 -0.64
CA ASN A 136 -0.99 2.07 -2.02
C ASN A 136 0.41 2.70 -2.12
N PRO A 137 1.01 2.81 -3.32
CA PRO A 137 2.37 3.34 -3.46
C PRO A 137 2.58 4.73 -2.85
N SER A 138 1.57 5.61 -2.93
CA SER A 138 1.66 6.96 -2.33
C SER A 138 1.71 6.90 -0.80
N ILE A 139 0.84 6.09 -0.18
CA ILE A 139 0.84 5.87 1.27
C ILE A 139 2.17 5.26 1.71
N MET A 140 2.67 4.26 0.98
CA MET A 140 3.96 3.64 1.31
C MET A 140 5.11 4.65 1.27
N ARG A 141 5.19 5.47 0.22
CA ARG A 141 6.22 6.50 0.11
C ARG A 141 6.15 7.48 1.27
N ASP A 142 4.95 7.98 1.59
CA ASP A 142 4.76 9.01 2.62
C ASP A 142 5.03 8.47 4.05
N THR A 143 4.87 7.15 4.26
CA THR A 143 5.01 6.50 5.58
C THR A 143 6.39 5.89 5.81
N SER A 144 7.08 5.46 4.73
CA SER A 144 8.32 4.67 4.84
C SER A 144 9.43 5.37 5.61
N ALA A 145 9.58 6.69 5.43
CA ALA A 145 10.60 7.46 6.14
C ALA A 145 10.35 7.48 7.66
N GLN A 146 9.10 7.65 8.09
CA GLN A 146 8.74 7.66 9.51
C GLN A 146 8.93 6.28 10.15
N ALA A 147 8.55 5.21 9.44
CA ALA A 147 8.74 3.85 9.90
C ALA A 147 10.25 3.51 10.00
N ALA A 148 11.07 3.94 9.04
CA ALA A 148 12.51 3.78 9.07
C ALA A 148 13.15 4.53 10.27
N ILE A 149 12.68 5.75 10.57
CA ILE A 149 13.14 6.49 11.75
C ILE A 149 12.83 5.74 13.05
N ALA A 150 11.61 5.16 13.17
CA ALA A 150 11.23 4.37 14.34
C ALA A 150 12.14 3.13 14.50
N ALA A 151 12.42 2.43 13.40
CA ALA A 151 13.35 1.29 13.39
C ALA A 151 14.77 1.72 13.81
N LEU A 152 15.27 2.85 13.28
CA LEU A 152 16.60 3.39 13.62
C LEU A 152 16.69 3.79 15.09
N GLN A 153 15.68 4.42 15.64
CA GLN A 153 15.64 4.76 17.07
C GLN A 153 15.74 3.52 17.95
N LYS A 154 15.01 2.47 17.58
CA LYS A 154 15.10 1.17 18.27
C LYS A 154 16.49 0.52 18.12
N ALA A 155 17.08 0.60 16.92
CA ALA A 155 18.42 0.10 16.66
C ALA A 155 19.47 0.80 17.52
N LYS A 156 19.43 2.14 17.57
CA LYS A 156 20.31 2.97 18.43
C LYS A 156 20.13 2.69 19.91
N SER A 157 18.92 2.42 20.37
CA SER A 157 18.66 2.03 21.76
C SER A 157 19.27 0.68 22.12
N ALA A 158 19.40 -0.21 21.12
CA ALA A 158 20.01 -1.54 21.31
C ALA A 158 21.52 -1.54 21.05
N ASP A 159 22.03 -0.58 20.29
CA ASP A 159 23.43 -0.39 19.97
C ASP A 159 23.68 1.08 19.57
N ALA A 160 24.30 1.85 20.46
CA ALA A 160 24.55 3.28 20.26
C ALA A 160 25.48 3.58 19.06
N ALA A 161 26.28 2.62 18.60
CA ALA A 161 27.15 2.75 17.43
C ALA A 161 26.40 2.57 16.11
N CYS A 162 25.13 2.17 16.13
CA CYS A 162 24.34 1.99 14.93
C CYS A 162 24.05 3.35 14.24
N THR A 163 24.56 3.56 13.02
CA THR A 163 24.37 4.77 12.23
C THR A 163 23.14 4.71 11.32
N GLY A 164 22.72 3.52 10.95
CA GLY A 164 21.60 3.28 10.01
C GLY A 164 21.97 3.44 8.53
N GLU A 165 23.26 3.60 8.19
CA GLU A 165 23.73 3.85 6.81
C GLU A 165 23.32 2.77 5.78
N GLN A 166 23.08 1.56 6.22
CA GLN A 166 22.68 0.44 5.35
C GLN A 166 21.26 -0.04 5.63
N MET A 167 20.39 0.87 6.04
CA MET A 167 19.01 0.50 6.32
C MET A 167 18.31 0.06 5.03
N LYS A 168 17.67 -1.12 5.09
CA LYS A 168 16.86 -1.68 4.02
C LYS A 168 15.45 -1.96 4.54
N MET A 169 14.46 -1.67 3.72
CA MET A 169 13.10 -2.14 3.95
C MET A 169 13.01 -3.59 3.44
N GLY A 170 12.59 -4.48 4.30
CA GLY A 170 12.29 -5.87 3.98
C GLY A 170 10.78 -6.06 3.73
N PRO A 171 10.28 -7.30 3.87
CA PRO A 171 8.90 -7.61 3.55
C PRO A 171 7.90 -6.93 4.48
N THR A 172 6.75 -6.57 3.91
CA THR A 172 5.57 -6.07 4.62
C THR A 172 4.55 -7.19 4.80
N ARG A 173 3.77 -7.13 5.86
CA ARG A 173 2.65 -8.05 6.07
C ARG A 173 1.47 -7.35 6.73
N ILE A 174 0.26 -7.72 6.31
CA ILE A 174 -0.98 -7.26 6.94
C ILE A 174 -1.10 -7.96 8.30
N ALA A 175 -1.27 -7.18 9.37
CA ALA A 175 -1.38 -7.69 10.73
C ALA A 175 -2.85 -7.77 11.18
N ARG A 176 -3.62 -6.72 10.92
CA ARG A 176 -5.06 -6.66 11.29
C ARG A 176 -5.82 -5.80 10.29
N GLN A 177 -7.11 -6.03 10.22
CA GLN A 177 -8.07 -5.18 9.51
C GLN A 177 -9.32 -5.04 10.36
N SER A 178 -9.98 -3.87 10.30
CA SER A 178 -11.27 -3.65 10.94
C SER A 178 -12.38 -4.41 10.21
N GLN A 179 -13.47 -4.68 10.90
CA GLN A 179 -14.61 -5.40 10.32
C GLN A 179 -15.30 -4.61 9.20
N ASP A 180 -15.21 -3.29 9.25
CA ASP A 180 -15.77 -2.35 8.29
C ASP A 180 -14.77 -1.95 7.19
N LEU A 181 -13.63 -2.65 7.06
CA LEU A 181 -12.66 -2.35 6.00
C LEU A 181 -13.32 -2.52 4.64
N GLY A 182 -13.50 -1.41 3.93
CA GLY A 182 -14.11 -1.37 2.62
C GLY A 182 -13.24 -2.00 1.53
N PRO A 183 -13.83 -2.29 0.35
CA PRO A 183 -13.09 -2.80 -0.79
C PRO A 183 -12.06 -1.78 -1.29
N GLU A 184 -11.05 -2.29 -1.99
CA GLU A 184 -10.14 -1.43 -2.74
C GLU A 184 -10.81 -0.98 -4.04
N VAL A 185 -10.77 0.32 -4.31
CA VAL A 185 -11.33 0.94 -5.52
C VAL A 185 -10.21 1.70 -6.22
N PHE A 186 -9.76 1.20 -7.36
CA PHE A 186 -8.64 1.76 -8.12
C PHE A 186 -7.38 2.03 -7.28
N GLY A 187 -7.03 1.09 -6.40
CA GLY A 187 -5.85 1.18 -5.54
C GLY A 187 -6.04 1.97 -4.25
N VAL A 188 -7.27 2.35 -3.89
CA VAL A 188 -7.57 3.15 -2.71
C VAL A 188 -8.64 2.49 -1.84
N ARG A 189 -8.44 2.51 -0.53
CA ARG A 189 -9.46 2.18 0.46
C ARG A 189 -9.96 3.46 1.13
N TYR A 190 -11.27 3.58 1.25
CA TYR A 190 -11.93 4.80 1.76
C TYR A 190 -12.57 4.63 3.14
N VAL A 191 -12.75 3.39 3.59
CA VAL A 191 -13.48 3.05 4.82
C VAL A 191 -12.73 2.02 5.62
N GLY A 192 -12.86 2.09 6.93
CA GLY A 192 -12.27 1.18 7.88
C GLY A 192 -10.86 1.59 8.32
N SER A 193 -10.13 0.64 8.86
CA SER A 193 -8.74 0.80 9.27
C SER A 193 -8.00 -0.52 9.17
N TRP A 194 -6.68 -0.45 9.09
CA TRP A 194 -5.85 -1.65 9.09
C TRP A 194 -4.52 -1.37 9.78
N SER A 195 -3.82 -2.42 10.13
CA SER A 195 -2.43 -2.34 10.57
C SER A 195 -1.55 -3.32 9.82
N GLU A 196 -0.33 -2.92 9.60
CA GLU A 196 0.70 -3.70 8.93
C GLU A 196 1.96 -3.78 9.80
N VAL A 197 2.79 -4.76 9.54
CA VAL A 197 4.13 -4.83 10.08
C VAL A 197 5.09 -4.69 8.92
N TRP A 198 5.95 -3.68 9.03
CA TRP A 198 6.98 -3.38 8.06
C TRP A 198 8.34 -3.74 8.63
N ARG A 199 9.06 -4.61 7.94
CA ARG A 199 10.39 -5.03 8.38
C ARG A 199 11.45 -4.08 7.87
N PHE A 200 12.40 -3.78 8.75
CA PHE A 200 13.61 -3.03 8.42
C PHE A 200 14.83 -3.82 8.85
N GLU A 201 15.90 -3.74 8.08
CA GLU A 201 17.19 -4.34 8.40
C GLU A 201 18.23 -3.24 8.49
N THR A 202 18.95 -3.18 9.59
CA THR A 202 20.06 -2.25 9.80
C THR A 202 20.97 -2.77 10.90
N CYS A 203 22.27 -2.42 10.83
CA CYS A 203 23.27 -2.79 11.84
C CYS A 203 23.25 -4.30 12.18
N GLY A 204 23.05 -5.17 11.17
CA GLY A 204 23.01 -6.61 11.32
C GLY A 204 21.80 -7.16 12.09
N LYS A 205 20.79 -6.35 12.35
CA LYS A 205 19.55 -6.73 13.05
C LYS A 205 18.32 -6.42 12.22
N ARG A 206 17.23 -7.15 12.51
CA ARG A 206 15.91 -6.95 11.88
C ARG A 206 14.94 -6.35 12.89
N PHE A 207 14.14 -5.40 12.43
CA PHE A 207 13.18 -4.65 13.23
C PHE A 207 11.81 -4.73 12.56
N ASP A 208 10.79 -5.17 13.30
CA ASP A 208 9.40 -5.13 12.86
C ASP A 208 8.74 -3.87 13.44
N VAL A 209 8.27 -3.00 12.55
CA VAL A 209 7.59 -1.73 12.88
C VAL A 209 6.10 -1.90 12.59
N SER A 210 5.28 -1.74 13.62
CA SER A 210 3.82 -1.73 13.48
C SER A 210 3.36 -0.36 12.98
N VAL A 211 2.58 -0.35 11.90
CA VAL A 211 2.00 0.85 11.31
C VAL A 211 0.49 0.69 11.24
N GLU A 212 -0.24 1.60 11.84
CA GLU A 212 -1.69 1.67 11.77
C GLU A 212 -2.12 2.70 10.74
N PHE A 213 -3.15 2.39 9.96
CA PHE A 213 -3.66 3.23 8.88
C PHE A 213 -5.15 3.48 9.05
N THR A 214 -5.56 4.71 8.83
CA THR A 214 -6.97 5.12 8.72
C THR A 214 -7.12 5.98 7.48
N PRO A 215 -7.95 5.60 6.49
CA PRO A 215 -8.16 6.39 5.28
C PRO A 215 -8.49 7.85 5.59
N ASP A 216 -7.94 8.77 4.81
CA ASP A 216 -8.18 10.22 4.95
C ASP A 216 -9.38 10.71 4.10
N GLY A 217 -9.95 9.83 3.28
CA GLY A 217 -11.03 10.14 2.36
C GLY A 217 -10.59 10.60 0.97
N ASP A 218 -9.29 10.95 0.79
CA ASP A 218 -8.75 11.52 -0.45
C ASP A 218 -7.77 10.58 -1.17
N GLY A 219 -7.74 9.31 -0.77
CA GLY A 219 -6.85 8.30 -1.37
C GLY A 219 -5.51 8.15 -0.67
N GLY A 220 -5.28 8.87 0.41
CA GLY A 220 -4.22 8.70 1.39
C GLY A 220 -4.70 8.01 2.66
N ALA A 221 -3.88 8.06 3.70
CA ALA A 221 -4.23 7.60 5.04
C ALA A 221 -3.48 8.38 6.12
N TYR A 222 -4.13 8.60 7.23
CA TYR A 222 -3.46 8.94 8.48
C TYR A 222 -2.70 7.72 8.96
N THR A 223 -1.45 7.92 9.39
CA THR A 223 -0.60 6.85 9.88
C THR A 223 -0.26 7.05 11.36
N ASN A 224 -0.24 5.95 12.12
CA ASN A 224 0.20 5.94 13.49
C ASN A 224 1.29 4.88 13.65
N ILE A 225 2.49 5.32 14.02
CA ILE A 225 3.66 4.48 14.24
C ILE A 225 4.09 4.61 15.70
N LYS A 226 3.87 3.55 16.47
CA LYS A 226 4.23 3.52 17.88
C LYS A 226 5.67 3.03 18.04
N GLY A 227 6.61 3.95 18.14
CA GLY A 227 8.04 3.62 18.29
C GLY A 227 8.35 2.66 19.45
N GLN A 228 7.52 2.67 20.50
CA GLN A 228 7.64 1.77 21.65
C GLN A 228 7.32 0.30 21.30
N GLU A 229 6.50 0.06 20.27
CA GLU A 229 6.09 -1.27 19.81
C GLU A 229 7.03 -1.85 18.74
N VAL A 230 8.12 -1.15 18.38
CA VAL A 230 9.13 -1.69 17.47
C VAL A 230 9.84 -2.85 18.15
N SER A 231 9.78 -4.02 17.53
CA SER A 231 10.40 -5.26 18.05
C SER A 231 11.66 -5.64 17.27
N ILE A 232 12.64 -6.20 18.00
CA ILE A 232 13.81 -6.83 17.37
C ILE A 232 13.44 -8.28 17.05
N VAL A 233 13.61 -8.65 15.78
CA VAL A 233 13.37 -10.02 15.31
C VAL A 233 14.65 -10.85 15.50
N LYS A 234 14.51 -11.99 16.12
CA LYS A 234 15.60 -12.96 16.32
C LYS A 234 15.87 -13.77 15.07
#